data_d408b43d05cf6e99a77af7a0d59e007f
#
_entry.id   d408b43d05cf6e99a77af7a0d59e007f
#
_cell.length_a   1.000
_cell.length_b   1.000
_cell.length_c   1.000
_cell.angle_alpha   90.00
_cell.angle_beta   90.00
_cell.angle_gamma   90.00
#
_symmetry.space_group_name_H-M   'P 1'
#
loop_
_entity.id
_entity.type
_entity.pdbx_description
1 polymer ?
#
loop_
_entity_poly.entity_id
_entity_poly.type
_entity_poly.pdbx_seq_one_letter_code
_entity_poly.pdbx_strand_id
1 'polypeptide(L)'
;MNKKRVDKWILTAKDAIVKVGISKDGKVERSFRGQISSFGSAVVLGSFKSAVAFFVKPGEASVHRELLLVAMYYIVNNEVKEPDEVLDYICKNDSAELKEKFIDAAIALKLALNFFDLVESKKNEKS
;
A
#
# COMPACT_ATOMS: atom_id res chain seq x y z
N MET A 1 1.45 -14.98 7.42
CA MET A 1 0.48 -14.66 6.36
C MET A 1 -0.74 -15.57 6.46
N ASN A 2 -1.91 -15.00 6.34
CA ASN A 2 -3.16 -15.75 6.32
C ASN A 2 -3.64 -15.85 4.87
N LYS A 3 -3.47 -17.00 4.25
CA LYS A 3 -3.78 -17.18 2.83
C LYS A 3 -5.25 -16.92 2.51
N LYS A 4 -6.16 -17.36 3.37
CA LYS A 4 -7.59 -17.15 3.13
C LYS A 4 -7.93 -15.66 3.16
N ARG A 5 -7.32 -14.92 4.07
CA ARG A 5 -7.55 -13.48 4.16
C ARG A 5 -6.98 -12.76 2.95
N VAL A 6 -5.76 -13.15 2.51
CA VAL A 6 -5.17 -12.56 1.32
C VAL A 6 -6.07 -12.80 0.11
N ASP A 7 -6.51 -14.03 -0.09
CA ASP A 7 -7.38 -14.36 -1.22
C ASP A 7 -8.68 -13.54 -1.19
N LYS A 8 -9.27 -13.43 0.00
CA LYS A 8 -10.50 -12.66 0.16
C LYS A 8 -10.28 -11.18 -0.15
N TRP A 9 -9.10 -10.68 0.17
CA TRP A 9 -8.80 -9.25 0.04
C TRP A 9 -8.30 -8.83 -1.34
N ILE A 10 -8.07 -9.76 -2.25
CA ILE A 10 -7.58 -9.40 -3.58
C ILE A 10 -8.57 -8.50 -4.32
N LEU A 11 -9.87 -8.81 -4.28
CA LEU A 11 -10.87 -7.97 -4.93
C LEU A 11 -11.02 -6.62 -4.23
N THR A 12 -10.95 -6.61 -2.90
CA THR A 12 -10.96 -5.35 -2.14
C THR A 12 -9.74 -4.51 -2.50
N ALA A 13 -8.59 -5.15 -2.68
CA ALA A 13 -7.37 -4.46 -3.08
C ALA A 13 -7.51 -3.86 -4.48
N LYS A 14 -8.15 -4.57 -5.39
CA LYS A 14 -8.42 -4.05 -6.72
C LYS A 14 -9.27 -2.77 -6.63
N ASP A 15 -10.30 -2.79 -5.80
CA ASP A 15 -11.14 -1.62 -5.57
C ASP A 15 -10.33 -0.48 -4.95
N ALA A 16 -9.46 -0.80 -4.01
CA ALA A 16 -8.62 0.20 -3.36
C ALA A 16 -7.72 0.92 -4.36
N ILE A 17 -7.13 0.16 -5.29
CA ILE A 17 -6.24 0.72 -6.31
C ILE A 17 -6.96 1.79 -7.13
N VAL A 18 -8.21 1.52 -7.49
CA VAL A 18 -9.02 2.49 -8.23
C VAL A 18 -9.43 3.65 -7.33
N LYS A 19 -9.93 3.32 -6.13
CA LYS A 19 -10.53 4.30 -5.24
C LYS A 19 -9.55 5.35 -4.75
N VAL A 20 -8.33 4.96 -4.42
CA VAL A 20 -7.35 5.91 -3.90
C VAL A 20 -6.56 6.62 -5.01
N GLY A 21 -6.76 6.24 -6.26
CA GLY A 21 -6.11 6.91 -7.38
C GLY A 21 -4.75 6.35 -7.78
N ILE A 22 -4.45 5.12 -7.38
CA ILE A 22 -3.23 4.46 -7.84
C ILE A 22 -3.33 4.16 -9.32
N SER A 23 -4.50 3.69 -9.79
CA SER A 23 -4.72 3.46 -11.20
C SER A 23 -5.38 4.67 -11.86
N LYS A 24 -5.06 4.89 -13.13
CA LYS A 24 -5.68 5.91 -13.96
C LYS A 24 -5.99 5.29 -15.31
N ASP A 25 -7.27 5.20 -15.64
CA ASP A 25 -7.72 4.60 -16.89
C ASP A 25 -7.20 3.16 -17.07
N GLY A 26 -7.22 2.39 -15.99
CA GLY A 26 -6.78 1.00 -16.01
C GLY A 26 -5.28 0.80 -16.02
N LYS A 27 -4.52 1.87 -15.89
CA LYS A 27 -3.06 1.82 -15.92
C LYS A 27 -2.47 2.20 -14.57
N VAL A 28 -1.38 1.53 -14.19
CA VAL A 28 -0.68 1.77 -12.93
C VAL A 28 0.79 1.95 -13.24
N GLU A 29 1.41 2.98 -12.66
CA GLU A 29 2.85 3.17 -12.82
C GLU A 29 3.58 2.00 -12.18
N ARG A 30 4.56 1.48 -12.90
CA ARG A 30 5.30 0.28 -12.49
C ARG A 30 5.99 0.44 -11.14
N SER A 31 6.37 1.66 -10.80
CA SER A 31 7.06 1.93 -9.53
C SER A 31 6.22 1.56 -8.30
N PHE A 32 4.89 1.57 -8.42
CA PHE A 32 4.04 1.14 -7.29
C PHE A 32 4.35 -0.30 -6.89
N ARG A 33 4.60 -1.16 -7.86
CA ARG A 33 4.89 -2.56 -7.58
C ARG A 33 6.17 -2.72 -6.77
N GLY A 34 7.21 -1.96 -7.13
CA GLY A 34 8.45 -1.98 -6.37
C GLY A 34 8.29 -1.43 -4.97
N GLN A 35 7.53 -0.35 -4.84
CA GLN A 35 7.32 0.27 -3.55
C GLN A 35 6.55 -0.64 -2.60
N ILE A 36 5.48 -1.29 -3.07
CA ILE A 36 4.71 -2.18 -2.19
C ILE A 36 5.53 -3.40 -1.79
N SER A 37 6.41 -3.88 -2.68
CA SER A 37 7.26 -5.01 -2.35
C SER A 37 8.21 -4.69 -1.20
N SER A 38 8.62 -3.43 -1.05
CA SER A 38 9.54 -3.05 0.02
C SER A 38 8.88 -2.97 1.38
N PHE A 39 7.56 -2.90 1.45
CA PHE A 39 6.87 -2.75 2.74
C PHE A 39 7.12 -3.94 3.66
N GLY A 40 6.96 -5.15 3.14
CA GLY A 40 7.18 -6.35 3.94
C GLY A 40 8.60 -6.43 4.50
N SER A 41 9.59 -6.12 3.65
CA SER A 41 10.99 -6.11 4.09
C SER A 41 11.22 -5.06 5.16
N ALA A 42 10.62 -3.88 5.01
CA ALA A 42 10.77 -2.82 6.00
C ALA A 42 10.19 -3.23 7.35
N VAL A 43 9.07 -3.94 7.35
CA VAL A 43 8.47 -4.43 8.59
C VAL A 43 9.38 -5.46 9.27
N VAL A 44 9.94 -6.37 8.49
CA VAL A 44 10.77 -7.46 9.02
C VAL A 44 12.11 -6.92 9.52
N LEU A 45 12.76 -6.06 8.75
CA LEU A 45 14.09 -5.54 9.09
C LEU A 45 14.05 -4.43 10.15
N GLY A 46 12.94 -3.72 10.25
CA GLY A 46 12.76 -2.67 11.23
C GLY A 46 11.61 -3.04 12.16
N SER A 47 10.53 -2.26 12.07
CA SER A 47 9.31 -2.54 12.84
C SER A 47 8.12 -2.10 12.01
N PHE A 48 6.92 -2.49 12.48
CA PHE A 48 5.70 -2.06 11.83
C PHE A 48 5.61 -0.53 11.80
N LYS A 49 5.82 0.11 12.96
CA LYS A 49 5.76 1.56 13.04
C LYS A 49 6.79 2.25 12.16
N SER A 50 8.03 1.74 12.13
CA SER A 50 9.07 2.36 11.33
C SER A 50 8.79 2.21 9.83
N ALA A 51 8.24 1.08 9.41
CA ALA A 51 7.87 0.86 8.02
C ALA A 51 6.78 1.85 7.60
N VAL A 52 5.76 2.05 8.45
CA VAL A 52 4.68 2.99 8.16
C VAL A 52 5.22 4.41 8.14
N ALA A 53 6.07 4.75 9.09
CA ALA A 53 6.67 6.09 9.13
C ALA A 53 7.46 6.37 7.85
N PHE A 54 8.16 5.37 7.33
CA PHE A 54 8.89 5.54 6.08
C PHE A 54 7.92 5.81 4.91
N PHE A 55 6.73 5.21 4.95
CA PHE A 55 5.76 5.38 3.88
C PHE A 55 5.07 6.75 3.91
N VAL A 56 5.11 7.48 5.04
CA VAL A 56 4.61 8.86 5.09
C VAL A 56 5.71 9.89 5.01
N LYS A 57 6.97 9.47 4.95
CA LYS A 57 8.11 10.39 4.91
C LYS A 57 8.11 11.16 3.59
N PRO A 58 8.27 12.50 3.62
CA PRO A 58 8.35 13.28 2.40
C PRO A 58 9.59 12.91 1.58
N GLY A 59 9.46 12.99 0.26
CA GLY A 59 10.56 12.67 -0.64
C GLY A 59 10.04 12.46 -2.04
N GLU A 60 10.93 12.08 -2.94
CA GLU A 60 10.60 11.96 -4.36
C GLU A 60 9.53 10.89 -4.64
N ALA A 61 9.59 9.77 -3.93
CA ALA A 61 8.63 8.70 -4.14
C ALA A 61 7.50 8.71 -3.12
N SER A 62 7.35 9.82 -2.36
CA SER A 62 6.40 9.86 -1.25
C SER A 62 4.96 9.68 -1.69
N VAL A 63 4.58 10.25 -2.85
CA VAL A 63 3.20 10.14 -3.31
C VAL A 63 2.81 8.68 -3.52
N HIS A 64 3.66 7.89 -4.14
CA HIS A 64 3.37 6.47 -4.37
C HIS A 64 3.26 5.71 -3.05
N ARG A 65 4.18 5.96 -2.13
CA ARG A 65 4.16 5.28 -0.83
C ARG A 65 2.93 5.68 -0.03
N GLU A 66 2.56 6.96 -0.05
CA GLU A 66 1.39 7.43 0.67
C GLU A 66 0.11 6.81 0.13
N LEU A 67 -0.03 6.74 -1.19
CA LEU A 67 -1.20 6.12 -1.80
C LEU A 67 -1.29 4.63 -1.44
N LEU A 68 -0.15 3.94 -1.42
CA LEU A 68 -0.14 2.53 -1.03
C LEU A 68 -0.54 2.35 0.42
N LEU A 69 -0.09 3.24 1.30
CA LEU A 69 -0.46 3.16 2.72
C LEU A 69 -1.96 3.39 2.90
N VAL A 70 -2.51 4.38 2.21
CA VAL A 70 -3.95 4.64 2.25
C VAL A 70 -4.72 3.44 1.71
N ALA A 71 -4.22 2.80 0.65
CA ALA A 71 -4.86 1.62 0.09
C ALA A 71 -4.83 0.44 1.07
N MET A 72 -3.72 0.22 1.76
CA MET A 72 -3.63 -0.83 2.77
C MET A 72 -4.64 -0.59 3.89
N TYR A 73 -4.74 0.64 4.37
CA TYR A 73 -5.69 0.98 5.40
C TYR A 73 -7.13 0.71 4.93
N TYR A 74 -7.44 1.07 3.68
CA TYR A 74 -8.76 0.82 3.12
C TYR A 74 -9.07 -0.68 3.08
N ILE A 75 -8.10 -1.50 2.71
CA ILE A 75 -8.31 -2.95 2.67
C ILE A 75 -8.61 -3.49 4.06
N VAL A 76 -7.89 -3.02 5.07
CA VAL A 76 -8.04 -3.51 6.44
C VAL A 76 -9.33 -2.99 7.08
N ASN A 77 -9.66 -1.72 6.90
CA ASN A 77 -10.75 -1.06 7.62
C ASN A 77 -11.91 -0.57 6.76
N ASN A 78 -11.83 -0.72 5.45
CA ASN A 78 -12.87 -0.31 4.50
C ASN A 78 -13.22 1.18 4.62
N GLU A 79 -12.19 2.00 4.81
CA GLU A 79 -12.35 3.43 5.05
C GLU A 79 -11.14 4.16 4.46
N VAL A 80 -11.35 5.34 3.88
CA VAL A 80 -10.26 6.15 3.35
C VAL A 80 -9.84 7.18 4.40
N LYS A 81 -8.54 7.23 4.70
CA LYS A 81 -7.97 8.22 5.60
C LYS A 81 -6.69 8.78 5.00
N GLU A 82 -6.34 9.99 5.40
CA GLU A 82 -5.09 10.60 4.97
C GLU A 82 -3.89 9.85 5.55
N PRO A 83 -2.73 9.90 4.89
CA PRO A 83 -1.55 9.15 5.37
C PRO A 83 -1.17 9.43 6.82
N ASP A 84 -1.21 10.68 7.25
CA ASP A 84 -0.87 11.01 8.64
C ASP A 84 -1.87 10.41 9.61
N GLU A 85 -3.13 10.34 9.23
CA GLU A 85 -4.16 9.72 10.05
C GLU A 85 -3.94 8.22 10.17
N VAL A 86 -3.48 7.59 9.08
CA VAL A 86 -3.17 6.16 9.10
C VAL A 86 -2.01 5.89 10.06
N LEU A 87 -0.96 6.71 9.99
CA LEU A 87 0.17 6.57 10.89
C LEU A 87 -0.27 6.71 12.35
N ASP A 88 -1.08 7.70 12.64
CA ASP A 88 -1.59 7.92 14.00
C ASP A 88 -2.40 6.73 14.49
N TYR A 89 -3.27 6.20 13.63
CA TYR A 89 -4.07 5.03 13.94
C TYR A 89 -3.19 3.83 14.29
N ILE A 90 -2.15 3.59 13.50
CA ILE A 90 -1.25 2.45 13.71
C ILE A 90 -0.48 2.63 15.01
N CYS A 91 0.00 3.83 15.29
CA CYS A 91 0.73 4.09 16.53
C CYS A 91 -0.13 3.86 17.76
N LYS A 92 -1.42 4.18 17.66
CA LYS A 92 -2.35 4.01 18.79
C LYS A 92 -2.86 2.58 18.95
N ASN A 93 -2.82 1.78 17.89
CA ASN A 93 -3.41 0.45 17.88
C ASN A 93 -2.40 -0.65 17.55
N ASP A 94 -1.10 -0.36 17.70
CA ASP A 94 -0.04 -1.29 17.33
C ASP A 94 -0.18 -2.61 18.08
N SER A 95 -0.23 -3.68 17.31
CA SER A 95 -0.34 -5.03 17.85
C SER A 95 0.16 -6.02 16.80
N ALA A 96 0.48 -7.22 17.25
CA ALA A 96 0.90 -8.28 16.32
C ALA A 96 -0.21 -8.57 15.30
N GLU A 97 -1.46 -8.54 15.77
CA GLU A 97 -2.59 -8.79 14.89
C GLU A 97 -2.74 -7.72 13.81
N LEU A 98 -2.63 -6.45 14.20
CA LEU A 98 -2.73 -5.36 13.22
C LEU A 98 -1.59 -5.41 12.23
N LYS A 99 -0.39 -5.71 12.70
CA LYS A 99 0.77 -5.85 11.83
C LYS A 99 0.53 -6.93 10.77
N GLU A 100 0.03 -8.08 11.19
CA GLU A 100 -0.26 -9.17 10.26
C GLU A 100 -1.32 -8.77 9.23
N LYS A 101 -2.33 -8.05 9.66
CA LYS A 101 -3.37 -7.58 8.73
C LYS A 101 -2.79 -6.65 7.67
N PHE A 102 -1.90 -5.75 8.05
CA PHE A 102 -1.28 -4.84 7.08
C PHE A 102 -0.33 -5.57 6.13
N ILE A 103 0.39 -6.57 6.63
CA ILE A 103 1.22 -7.39 5.76
C ILE A 103 0.35 -8.12 4.74
N ASP A 104 -0.76 -8.71 5.18
CA ASP A 104 -1.66 -9.41 4.28
C ASP A 104 -2.30 -8.45 3.27
N ALA A 105 -2.63 -7.23 3.71
CA ALA A 105 -3.15 -6.21 2.80
C ALA A 105 -2.12 -5.84 1.74
N ALA A 106 -0.85 -5.71 2.14
CA ALA A 106 0.23 -5.40 1.20
C ALA A 106 0.39 -6.51 0.16
N ILE A 107 0.30 -7.76 0.59
CA ILE A 107 0.40 -8.90 -0.33
C ILE A 107 -0.78 -8.90 -1.30
N ALA A 108 -2.00 -8.71 -0.79
CA ALA A 108 -3.19 -8.66 -1.63
C ALA A 108 -3.09 -7.51 -2.64
N LEU A 109 -2.58 -6.37 -2.20
CA LEU A 109 -2.41 -5.20 -3.04
C LEU A 109 -1.42 -5.49 -4.18
N LYS A 110 -0.30 -6.12 -3.84
CA LYS A 110 0.69 -6.47 -4.86
C LYS A 110 0.10 -7.44 -5.89
N LEU A 111 -0.67 -8.42 -5.44
CA LEU A 111 -1.31 -9.36 -6.35
C LEU A 111 -2.37 -8.67 -7.21
N ALA A 112 -3.13 -7.75 -6.63
CA ALA A 112 -4.18 -7.04 -7.35
C ALA A 112 -3.62 -6.13 -8.44
N LEU A 113 -2.38 -5.68 -8.31
CA LEU A 113 -1.77 -4.87 -9.37
C LEU A 113 -1.70 -5.62 -10.69
N ASN A 114 -1.72 -6.94 -10.67
CA ASN A 114 -1.71 -7.74 -11.89
C ASN A 114 -2.99 -7.60 -12.72
N PHE A 115 -4.04 -7.02 -12.16
CA PHE A 115 -5.27 -6.75 -12.91
C PHE A 115 -5.16 -5.50 -13.78
N PHE A 116 -4.07 -4.76 -13.68
CA PHE A 116 -3.91 -3.48 -14.35
C PHE A 116 -2.73 -3.51 -15.30
N ASP A 117 -2.74 -2.58 -16.25
CA ASP A 117 -1.64 -2.42 -17.19
C ASP A 117 -0.54 -1.61 -16.52
N LEU A 118 0.62 -2.21 -16.33
CA LEU A 118 1.75 -1.54 -15.68
C LEU A 118 2.53 -0.74 -16.72
N VAL A 119 2.72 0.55 -16.46
CA VAL A 119 3.35 1.47 -17.40
C VAL A 119 4.51 2.19 -16.72
N GLU A 120 5.39 2.77 -17.53
CA GLU A 120 6.53 3.52 -17.01
C GLU A 120 6.08 4.82 -16.35
N SER A 121 6.88 5.28 -15.39
CA SER A 121 6.60 6.53 -14.72
C SER A 121 6.71 7.70 -15.70
N LYS A 122 5.76 8.64 -15.59
CA LYS A 122 5.73 9.79 -16.48
C LYS A 122 6.77 10.85 -16.17
N LYS A 123 7.43 10.77 -15.04
CA LYS A 123 8.39 11.82 -14.70
C LYS A 123 9.54 11.91 -15.68
N ASN A 124 9.83 10.84 -16.41
CA ASN A 124 10.91 10.84 -17.39
C ASN A 124 10.55 11.61 -18.64
N GLU A 125 9.29 11.90 -18.84
CA GLU A 125 8.85 12.61 -20.03
C GLU A 125 9.20 14.08 -20.00
N LYS A 126 9.64 14.57 -18.88
CA LYS A 126 9.97 15.98 -18.71
C LYS A 126 11.36 16.34 -19.12
N SER A 127 12.16 15.36 -19.38
CA SER A 127 13.55 15.59 -19.74
C SER A 127 13.68 16.18 -21.11
#